data_5f9afc247e4f3d18d90a0c72d805ac8b
#
_entry.id   5f9afc247e4f3d18d90a0c72d805ac8b
#
_cell.length_a   1.000
_cell.length_b   1.000
_cell.length_c   1.000
_cell.angle_alpha   90.00
_cell.angle_beta   90.00
_cell.angle_gamma   90.00
#
_symmetry.space_group_name_H-M   'P 1'
#
loop_
_entity.id
_entity.type
_entity.pdbx_description
1 polymer ?
#
loop_
_entity_poly.entity_id
_entity_poly.type
_entity_poly.pdbx_seq_one_letter_code
_entity_poly.pdbx_strand_id
1 'polypeptide(L)'
;MKLAPRALPELLAGRRIASVTGTNGKTTTTHFLTAAVRAGTPDSQRSVVTNADGANLHHGIVSALGQAPDATIAVLETDERVVADVVAMGSPEVLVLLNFSRDQLDRNHELTFLGRDWRAALEKAAEHGPTVVANACDPLIVWVCQKARHVIWVDTKPRWTADATLCPNCGAVLIHSDQGWDCPGCELRQPAADWWVEDHDAVEASGRRFHLDVQVPGSFNLTNATCALAAAIHMGIQPEDALRGIATVKSPAGRYATCTISGTRCRLLLSKNPAGWTESLPLTTSNPLVLAIDAVAADGKDVSWLWDVDYEQLAGRTVICAGPRALDLAVRLQYAEVEHIVIEDLSQALSSPLLAGKWDAEHPIDVLSTYTPFQKLRRLGGLA
;
A
#
# COMPACT_ATOMS: atom_id res chain seq x y z
N MET A 1 10.73 23.70 1.79
CA MET A 1 10.07 24.16 3.03
C MET A 1 10.89 25.17 3.85
N LYS A 2 12.23 25.15 3.85
CA LYS A 2 13.02 26.19 4.56
C LYS A 2 12.72 27.63 4.10
N LEU A 3 12.34 27.83 2.82
CA LEU A 3 12.00 29.14 2.25
C LEU A 3 10.53 29.55 2.43
N ALA A 4 9.61 28.60 2.70
CA ALA A 4 8.18 28.85 2.88
C ALA A 4 7.59 27.94 3.98
N PRO A 5 7.91 28.15 5.25
CA PRO A 5 7.50 27.27 6.36
C PRO A 5 5.97 27.26 6.59
N ARG A 6 5.27 28.28 6.15
CA ARG A 6 3.80 28.40 6.27
C ARG A 6 3.03 27.85 5.07
N ALA A 7 3.71 27.43 3.99
CA ALA A 7 3.02 27.02 2.77
C ALA A 7 2.06 25.83 2.99
N LEU A 8 2.47 24.82 3.77
CA LEU A 8 1.61 23.66 4.01
C LEU A 8 0.34 24.03 4.79
N PRO A 9 0.40 24.65 5.97
CA PRO A 9 -0.83 25.01 6.70
C PRO A 9 -1.72 26.00 5.92
N GLU A 10 -1.15 26.96 5.19
CA GLU A 10 -1.93 27.92 4.39
C GLU A 10 -2.67 27.22 3.23
N LEU A 11 -2.05 26.24 2.58
CA LEU A 11 -2.66 25.48 1.48
C LEU A 11 -3.65 24.43 1.97
N LEU A 12 -3.53 23.93 3.19
CA LEU A 12 -4.49 23.01 3.79
C LEU A 12 -5.74 23.73 4.34
N ALA A 13 -5.58 25.01 4.74
CA ALA A 13 -6.65 25.75 5.39
C ALA A 13 -7.92 25.86 4.52
N GLY A 14 -9.08 25.65 5.14
CA GLY A 14 -10.39 25.75 4.50
C GLY A 14 -10.77 24.61 3.56
N ARG A 15 -9.95 23.58 3.44
CA ARG A 15 -10.23 22.37 2.64
C ARG A 15 -10.76 21.24 3.54
N ARG A 16 -11.66 20.44 2.98
CA ARG A 16 -11.98 19.12 3.53
C ARG A 16 -10.85 18.17 3.14
N ILE A 17 -10.23 17.52 4.10
CA ILE A 17 -9.01 16.74 3.86
C ILE A 17 -9.26 15.28 4.24
N ALA A 18 -8.95 14.36 3.32
CA ALA A 18 -8.72 12.96 3.61
C ALA A 18 -7.23 12.66 3.41
N SER A 19 -6.60 12.01 4.39
CA SER A 19 -5.20 11.60 4.33
C SER A 19 -5.09 10.09 4.41
N VAL A 20 -4.29 9.48 3.53
CA VAL A 20 -4.06 8.04 3.48
C VAL A 20 -2.58 7.76 3.73
N THR A 21 -2.31 6.89 4.71
CA THR A 21 -0.94 6.49 5.06
C THR A 21 -0.85 5.01 5.44
N GLY A 22 0.38 4.53 5.61
CA GLY A 22 0.76 3.16 5.93
C GLY A 22 1.94 2.71 5.08
N THR A 23 2.61 1.65 5.42
CA THR A 23 3.79 1.18 4.67
C THR A 23 3.41 0.71 3.27
N ASN A 24 2.36 -0.12 3.15
CA ASN A 24 1.86 -0.66 1.91
C ASN A 24 0.43 -0.18 1.61
N GLY A 25 0.05 -0.14 0.33
CA GLY A 25 -1.32 0.19 -0.10
C GLY A 25 -1.63 1.68 -0.26
N LYS A 26 -0.80 2.61 0.24
CA LYS A 26 -1.04 4.07 0.20
C LYS A 26 -1.56 4.57 -1.13
N THR A 27 -0.77 4.40 -2.18
CA THR A 27 -1.09 4.91 -3.53
C THR A 27 -2.40 4.33 -4.05
N THR A 28 -2.58 3.02 -3.95
CA THR A 28 -3.79 2.35 -4.43
C THR A 28 -5.04 2.82 -3.69
N THR A 29 -4.97 2.89 -2.36
CA THR A 29 -6.09 3.38 -1.53
C THR A 29 -6.39 4.86 -1.81
N THR A 30 -5.35 5.69 -2.00
CA THR A 30 -5.54 7.10 -2.37
C THR A 30 -6.21 7.24 -3.73
N HIS A 31 -5.84 6.42 -4.72
CA HIS A 31 -6.53 6.38 -6.01
C HIS A 31 -7.99 5.96 -5.88
N PHE A 32 -8.29 4.90 -5.12
CA PHE A 32 -9.66 4.47 -4.85
C PHE A 32 -10.48 5.58 -4.17
N LEU A 33 -9.93 6.16 -3.10
CA LEU A 33 -10.61 7.23 -2.37
C LEU A 33 -10.81 8.48 -3.23
N THR A 34 -9.80 8.87 -4.01
CA THR A 34 -9.92 10.01 -4.94
C THR A 34 -11.01 9.77 -5.97
N ALA A 35 -11.05 8.57 -6.56
CA ALA A 35 -12.06 8.21 -7.56
C ALA A 35 -13.46 8.17 -6.94
N ALA A 36 -13.60 7.61 -5.73
CA ALA A 36 -14.85 7.60 -4.97
C ALA A 36 -15.38 9.02 -4.68
N VAL A 37 -14.49 9.89 -4.15
CA VAL A 37 -14.84 11.28 -3.82
C VAL A 37 -15.19 12.06 -5.09
N ARG A 38 -14.44 11.88 -6.17
CA ARG A 38 -14.73 12.55 -7.45
C ARG A 38 -16.07 12.14 -8.05
N ALA A 39 -16.44 10.87 -7.93
CA ALA A 39 -17.71 10.36 -8.49
C ALA A 39 -18.94 10.95 -7.79
N GLY A 40 -18.83 11.28 -6.49
CA GLY A 40 -19.91 11.90 -5.73
C GLY A 40 -19.79 13.41 -5.55
N THR A 41 -18.83 14.08 -6.22
CA THR A 41 -18.60 15.52 -6.08
C THR A 41 -18.91 16.24 -7.41
N PRO A 42 -19.80 17.23 -7.43
CA PRO A 42 -20.02 18.08 -8.61
C PRO A 42 -18.74 18.83 -8.99
N ASP A 43 -18.51 19.04 -10.29
CA ASP A 43 -17.31 19.70 -10.84
C ASP A 43 -15.99 19.17 -10.24
N SER A 44 -15.89 17.85 -10.08
CA SER A 44 -14.86 17.18 -9.30
C SER A 44 -13.44 17.39 -9.83
N GLN A 45 -13.27 17.65 -11.12
CA GLN A 45 -11.96 17.94 -11.73
C GLN A 45 -11.34 19.23 -11.15
N ARG A 46 -12.16 20.21 -10.81
CA ARG A 46 -11.74 21.47 -10.21
C ARG A 46 -11.77 21.41 -8.68
N SER A 47 -12.76 20.73 -8.12
CA SER A 47 -13.04 20.72 -6.68
C SER A 47 -12.16 19.75 -5.89
N VAL A 48 -11.57 18.71 -6.51
CA VAL A 48 -10.83 17.64 -5.83
C VAL A 48 -9.38 17.59 -6.30
N VAL A 49 -8.45 17.89 -5.37
CA VAL A 49 -7.01 17.75 -5.58
C VAL A 49 -6.44 16.50 -4.93
N THR A 50 -5.43 15.90 -5.55
CA THR A 50 -4.70 14.76 -5.01
C THR A 50 -3.23 14.80 -5.42
N ASN A 51 -2.36 14.15 -4.65
CA ASN A 51 -0.95 13.86 -4.95
C ASN A 51 -0.71 12.35 -5.14
N ALA A 52 -1.71 11.62 -5.64
CA ALA A 52 -1.73 10.15 -5.69
C ALA A 52 -0.64 9.50 -6.56
N ASP A 53 0.22 10.26 -7.24
CA ASP A 53 1.34 9.77 -8.05
C ASP A 53 2.61 9.48 -7.22
N GLY A 54 2.48 9.42 -5.88
CA GLY A 54 3.55 9.02 -4.96
C GLY A 54 4.42 10.18 -4.44
N ALA A 55 4.09 11.43 -4.75
CA ALA A 55 4.75 12.61 -4.19
C ALA A 55 4.21 12.94 -2.77
N ASN A 56 4.45 12.02 -1.81
CA ASN A 56 3.79 11.97 -0.50
C ASN A 56 4.52 12.68 0.65
N LEU A 57 5.66 13.33 0.36
CA LEU A 57 6.37 14.20 1.31
C LEU A 57 5.83 15.64 1.25
N HIS A 58 6.18 16.48 2.23
CA HIS A 58 5.73 17.86 2.36
C HIS A 58 5.77 18.66 1.04
N HIS A 59 6.90 18.60 0.31
CA HIS A 59 7.04 19.36 -0.93
C HIS A 59 6.14 18.85 -2.05
N GLY A 60 5.88 17.54 -2.11
CA GLY A 60 4.94 16.97 -3.08
C GLY A 60 3.49 17.34 -2.78
N ILE A 61 3.10 17.31 -1.49
CA ILE A 61 1.77 17.76 -1.04
C ILE A 61 1.60 19.24 -1.35
N VAL A 62 2.56 20.09 -0.97
CA VAL A 62 2.54 21.55 -1.25
C VAL A 62 2.45 21.82 -2.75
N SER A 63 3.21 21.09 -3.58
CA SER A 63 3.15 21.23 -5.04
C SER A 63 1.77 20.90 -5.60
N ALA A 64 1.18 19.79 -5.19
CA ALA A 64 -0.15 19.39 -5.64
C ALA A 64 -1.23 20.41 -5.24
N LEU A 65 -1.23 20.83 -3.97
CA LEU A 65 -2.19 21.81 -3.44
C LEU A 65 -2.04 23.18 -4.12
N GLY A 66 -0.80 23.61 -4.38
CA GLY A 66 -0.51 24.89 -5.02
C GLY A 66 -0.94 24.94 -6.49
N GLN A 67 -1.00 23.79 -7.18
CA GLN A 67 -1.50 23.69 -8.55
C GLN A 67 -3.04 23.71 -8.66
N ALA A 68 -3.73 23.53 -7.54
CA ALA A 68 -5.20 23.49 -7.49
C ALA A 68 -5.73 24.44 -6.40
N PRO A 69 -5.55 25.76 -6.53
CA PRO A 69 -5.91 26.73 -5.49
C PRO A 69 -7.41 26.76 -5.20
N ASP A 70 -8.24 26.47 -6.18
CA ASP A 70 -9.71 26.47 -6.07
C ASP A 70 -10.29 25.16 -5.53
N ALA A 71 -9.48 24.11 -5.35
CA ALA A 71 -9.98 22.83 -4.87
C ALA A 71 -10.39 22.92 -3.39
N THR A 72 -11.60 22.49 -3.10
CA THR A 72 -12.18 22.50 -1.75
C THR A 72 -12.01 21.18 -1.00
N ILE A 73 -11.67 20.10 -1.72
CA ILE A 73 -11.41 18.78 -1.17
C ILE A 73 -10.00 18.35 -1.55
N ALA A 74 -9.25 17.85 -0.56
CA ALA A 74 -7.92 17.30 -0.76
C ALA A 74 -7.89 15.83 -0.32
N VAL A 75 -7.56 14.92 -1.25
CA VAL A 75 -7.31 13.50 -0.95
C VAL A 75 -5.81 13.25 -1.08
N LEU A 76 -5.13 13.09 0.05
CA LEU A 76 -3.68 13.12 0.13
C LEU A 76 -3.08 11.76 0.43
N GLU A 77 -2.15 11.31 -0.40
CA GLU A 77 -1.18 10.30 -0.02
C GLU A 77 -0.15 10.93 0.90
N THR A 78 0.07 10.37 2.09
CA THR A 78 0.95 10.95 3.11
C THR A 78 1.98 9.91 3.53
N ASP A 79 3.26 10.27 3.42
CA ASP A 79 4.36 9.45 3.94
C ASP A 79 4.27 9.34 5.47
N GLU A 80 4.69 8.23 6.04
CA GLU A 80 4.59 7.92 7.46
C GLU A 80 5.23 9.00 8.36
N ARG A 81 6.26 9.68 7.86
CA ARG A 81 6.98 10.76 8.57
C ARG A 81 6.27 12.11 8.53
N VAL A 82 5.23 12.25 7.71
CA VAL A 82 4.53 13.52 7.44
C VAL A 82 3.14 13.55 8.07
N VAL A 83 2.62 12.38 8.47
CA VAL A 83 1.26 12.23 9.02
C VAL A 83 1.00 13.14 10.20
N ALA A 84 1.92 13.18 11.16
CA ALA A 84 1.77 14.03 12.36
C ALA A 84 1.63 15.51 12.01
N ASP A 85 2.39 15.98 11.02
CA ASP A 85 2.30 17.35 10.53
C ASP A 85 0.98 17.64 9.81
N VAL A 86 0.51 16.70 8.98
CA VAL A 86 -0.78 16.84 8.28
C VAL A 86 -1.94 16.86 9.27
N VAL A 87 -1.91 16.01 10.30
CA VAL A 87 -2.91 16.03 11.37
C VAL A 87 -2.89 17.35 12.13
N ALA A 88 -1.70 17.83 12.51
CA ALA A 88 -1.55 19.05 13.31
C ALA A 88 -1.88 20.34 12.54
N MET A 89 -1.57 20.40 11.25
CA MET A 89 -1.67 21.62 10.43
C MET A 89 -2.95 21.67 9.59
N GLY A 90 -3.48 20.50 9.19
CA GLY A 90 -4.60 20.39 8.25
C GLY A 90 -5.92 19.99 8.87
N SER A 91 -5.91 19.46 10.11
CA SER A 91 -7.10 18.93 10.77
C SER A 91 -7.96 18.07 9.83
N PRO A 92 -7.42 16.96 9.29
CA PRO A 92 -8.13 16.17 8.30
C PRO A 92 -9.48 15.69 8.86
N GLU A 93 -10.48 15.63 8.00
CA GLU A 93 -11.79 15.07 8.32
C GLU A 93 -11.69 13.55 8.50
N VAL A 94 -10.88 12.91 7.63
CA VAL A 94 -10.63 11.46 7.64
C VAL A 94 -9.14 11.19 7.54
N LEU A 95 -8.66 10.26 8.37
CA LEU A 95 -7.32 9.69 8.29
C LEU A 95 -7.42 8.17 8.10
N VAL A 96 -6.87 7.65 6.98
CA VAL A 96 -6.83 6.21 6.71
C VAL A 96 -5.46 5.66 7.10
N LEU A 97 -5.44 4.73 8.05
CA LEU A 97 -4.25 4.06 8.56
C LEU A 97 -4.24 2.59 8.13
N LEU A 98 -3.42 2.24 7.13
CA LEU A 98 -3.46 0.94 6.48
C LEU A 98 -2.67 -0.14 7.23
N ASN A 99 -1.37 0.08 7.44
CA ASN A 99 -0.50 -0.89 8.09
C ASN A 99 0.85 -0.29 8.45
N PHE A 100 1.53 -0.94 9.41
CA PHE A 100 2.94 -0.78 9.66
C PHE A 100 3.68 -2.07 9.30
N SER A 101 4.65 -2.00 8.40
CA SER A 101 5.54 -3.10 8.03
C SER A 101 6.97 -2.60 7.91
N ARG A 102 7.95 -3.47 8.11
CA ARG A 102 9.35 -3.15 7.85
C ARG A 102 9.52 -2.74 6.38
N ASP A 103 9.95 -1.52 6.14
CA ASP A 103 10.28 -0.99 4.83
C ASP A 103 11.52 -0.10 4.95
N GLN A 104 12.57 -0.42 4.20
CA GLN A 104 13.80 0.36 4.16
C GLN A 104 14.35 0.70 5.56
N LEU A 105 14.64 -0.34 6.37
CA LEU A 105 15.12 -0.20 7.75
C LEU A 105 16.35 0.70 7.88
N ASP A 106 17.13 0.84 6.82
CA ASP A 106 18.27 1.77 6.73
C ASP A 106 17.85 3.25 6.73
N ARG A 107 16.57 3.58 6.54
CA ARG A 107 16.04 4.95 6.50
C ARG A 107 14.99 5.25 7.54
N ASN A 108 14.21 4.25 7.91
CA ASN A 108 13.12 4.40 8.86
C ASN A 108 13.59 3.85 10.20
N HIS A 109 13.54 4.71 11.21
CA HIS A 109 13.66 4.32 12.61
C HIS A 109 12.65 3.20 12.92
N GLU A 110 12.82 2.54 14.08
CA GLU A 110 11.88 1.53 14.54
C GLU A 110 10.42 1.94 14.28
N LEU A 111 9.60 1.04 13.76
CA LEU A 111 8.18 1.26 13.50
C LEU A 111 7.45 1.87 14.70
N THR A 112 7.85 1.45 15.91
CA THR A 112 7.33 1.98 17.17
C THR A 112 7.56 3.49 17.33
N PHE A 113 8.63 4.04 16.79
CA PHE A 113 8.90 5.49 16.84
C PHE A 113 7.87 6.26 16.00
N LEU A 114 7.62 5.81 14.77
CA LEU A 114 6.58 6.39 13.92
C LEU A 114 5.19 6.27 14.57
N GLY A 115 4.90 5.12 15.17
CA GLY A 115 3.65 4.91 15.89
C GLY A 115 3.50 5.86 17.08
N ARG A 116 4.57 6.18 17.81
CA ARG A 116 4.53 7.19 18.90
C ARG A 116 4.21 8.58 18.38
N ASP A 117 4.79 8.97 17.25
CA ASP A 117 4.52 10.28 16.64
C ASP A 117 3.07 10.40 16.20
N TRP A 118 2.50 9.36 15.56
CA TRP A 118 1.10 9.35 15.15
C TRP A 118 0.17 9.37 16.37
N ARG A 119 0.48 8.55 17.38
CA ARG A 119 -0.30 8.52 18.64
C ARG A 119 -0.31 9.88 19.33
N ALA A 120 0.85 10.55 19.42
CA ALA A 120 0.96 11.88 20.00
C ALA A 120 0.20 12.94 19.19
N ALA A 121 0.21 12.83 17.85
CA ALA A 121 -0.55 13.74 16.98
C ALA A 121 -2.06 13.58 17.18
N LEU A 122 -2.58 12.33 17.25
CA LEU A 122 -4.00 12.06 17.52
C LEU A 122 -4.41 12.52 18.93
N GLU A 123 -3.58 12.26 19.94
CA GLU A 123 -3.84 12.74 21.32
C GLU A 123 -3.89 14.27 21.40
N LYS A 124 -2.98 14.96 20.71
CA LYS A 124 -2.94 16.44 20.66
C LYS A 124 -4.12 17.03 19.90
N ALA A 125 -4.58 16.36 18.83
CA ALA A 125 -5.74 16.79 18.06
C ALA A 125 -7.04 16.69 18.88
N ALA A 126 -7.09 15.78 19.85
CA ALA A 126 -8.17 15.62 20.82
C ALA A 126 -9.58 15.68 20.19
N GLU A 127 -10.43 16.61 20.64
CA GLU A 127 -11.82 16.74 20.20
C GLU A 127 -11.99 17.15 18.72
N HIS A 128 -10.97 17.75 18.12
CA HIS A 128 -10.95 18.17 16.72
C HIS A 128 -10.17 17.22 15.80
N GLY A 129 -9.81 16.03 16.33
CA GLY A 129 -9.10 15.01 15.56
C GLY A 129 -9.97 14.39 14.47
N PRO A 130 -9.29 13.76 13.46
CA PRO A 130 -9.97 13.08 12.37
C PRO A 130 -10.78 11.88 12.86
N THR A 131 -11.80 11.48 12.10
CA THR A 131 -12.23 10.09 12.12
C THR A 131 -11.16 9.24 11.46
N VAL A 132 -10.75 8.18 12.15
CA VAL A 132 -9.69 7.28 11.66
C VAL A 132 -10.32 6.02 11.10
N VAL A 133 -10.10 5.74 9.81
CA VAL A 133 -10.39 4.43 9.21
C VAL A 133 -9.11 3.59 9.36
N ALA A 134 -9.15 2.55 10.16
CA ALA A 134 -7.96 1.88 10.66
C ALA A 134 -8.00 0.37 10.51
N ASN A 135 -6.86 -0.22 10.18
CA ASN A 135 -6.66 -1.66 10.15
C ASN A 135 -6.73 -2.25 11.57
N ALA A 136 -7.75 -3.05 11.85
CA ALA A 136 -7.95 -3.74 13.12
C ALA A 136 -6.93 -4.86 13.38
N CYS A 137 -6.32 -5.41 12.31
CA CYS A 137 -5.41 -6.54 12.39
C CYS A 137 -3.95 -6.15 12.71
N ASP A 138 -3.62 -4.85 12.67
CA ASP A 138 -2.27 -4.36 12.96
C ASP A 138 -2.19 -3.84 14.40
N PRO A 139 -1.45 -4.52 15.31
CA PRO A 139 -1.38 -4.14 16.72
C PRO A 139 -0.82 -2.73 16.94
N LEU A 140 0.10 -2.26 16.08
CA LEU A 140 0.67 -0.93 16.20
C LEU A 140 -0.34 0.15 15.78
N ILE A 141 -1.12 -0.10 14.73
CA ILE A 141 -2.25 0.77 14.33
C ILE A 141 -3.29 0.84 15.45
N VAL A 142 -3.69 -0.31 16.01
CA VAL A 142 -4.65 -0.35 17.12
C VAL A 142 -4.14 0.45 18.33
N TRP A 143 -2.88 0.28 18.70
CA TRP A 143 -2.25 1.03 19.80
C TRP A 143 -2.22 2.55 19.53
N VAL A 144 -1.92 2.97 18.31
CA VAL A 144 -1.97 4.37 17.88
C VAL A 144 -3.38 4.93 18.04
N CYS A 145 -4.37 4.19 17.55
CA CYS A 145 -5.76 4.62 17.51
C CYS A 145 -6.46 4.68 18.87
N GLN A 146 -5.87 4.10 19.95
CA GLN A 146 -6.38 4.31 21.32
C GLN A 146 -6.46 5.79 21.72
N LYS A 147 -5.78 6.69 21.01
CA LYS A 147 -5.79 8.15 21.23
C LYS A 147 -6.67 8.90 20.24
N ALA A 148 -7.26 8.20 19.28
CA ALA A 148 -8.24 8.78 18.36
C ALA A 148 -9.61 8.89 19.05
N ARG A 149 -10.35 9.95 18.69
CA ARG A 149 -11.72 10.17 19.20
C ARG A 149 -12.72 9.19 18.60
N HIS A 150 -12.59 8.94 17.32
CA HIS A 150 -13.49 8.08 16.55
C HIS A 150 -12.70 7.21 15.58
N VAL A 151 -12.92 5.90 15.62
CA VAL A 151 -12.26 4.93 14.77
C VAL A 151 -13.31 4.06 14.10
N ILE A 152 -13.13 3.85 12.80
CA ILE A 152 -13.84 2.87 11.98
C ILE A 152 -12.86 1.74 11.71
N TRP A 153 -13.10 0.58 12.28
CA TRP A 153 -12.21 -0.56 12.20
C TRP A 153 -12.47 -1.41 10.96
N VAL A 154 -11.41 -1.72 10.22
CA VAL A 154 -11.45 -2.59 9.05
C VAL A 154 -10.65 -3.86 9.33
N ASP A 155 -11.28 -5.03 9.21
CA ASP A 155 -10.59 -6.32 9.24
C ASP A 155 -9.93 -6.55 7.87
N THR A 156 -8.60 -6.54 7.85
CA THR A 156 -7.82 -6.64 6.62
C THR A 156 -7.36 -8.06 6.31
N LYS A 157 -7.44 -8.99 7.27
CA LYS A 157 -6.95 -10.38 7.17
C LYS A 157 -5.60 -10.48 6.44
N PRO A 158 -4.55 -9.80 6.93
CA PRO A 158 -3.26 -9.76 6.24
C PRO A 158 -2.61 -11.14 6.24
N ARG A 159 -1.93 -11.49 5.15
CA ARG A 159 -1.10 -12.70 5.08
C ARG A 159 0.21 -12.53 5.85
N TRP A 160 0.69 -11.30 5.99
CA TRP A 160 1.93 -10.96 6.69
C TRP A 160 1.63 -10.50 8.10
N THR A 161 2.12 -11.25 9.09
CA THR A 161 1.97 -10.94 10.52
C THR A 161 3.32 -10.88 11.27
N ALA A 162 4.43 -11.13 10.59
CA ALA A 162 5.75 -11.22 11.23
C ALA A 162 6.23 -9.91 11.88
N ASP A 163 5.70 -8.75 11.45
CA ASP A 163 6.00 -7.45 12.08
C ASP A 163 5.15 -7.18 13.33
N ALA A 164 4.14 -8.01 13.59
CA ALA A 164 3.20 -7.90 14.70
C ALA A 164 3.48 -8.93 15.82
N THR A 165 4.75 -9.14 16.15
CA THR A 165 5.16 -10.15 17.14
C THR A 165 5.08 -9.65 18.59
N LEU A 166 5.44 -8.38 18.81
CA LEU A 166 5.51 -7.80 20.15
C LEU A 166 4.43 -6.75 20.36
N CYS A 167 3.86 -6.74 21.55
CA CYS A 167 2.90 -5.73 21.97
C CYS A 167 3.55 -4.35 22.02
N PRO A 168 3.04 -3.35 21.26
CA PRO A 168 3.59 -2.00 21.25
C PRO A 168 3.40 -1.25 22.58
N ASN A 169 2.52 -1.76 23.45
CA ASN A 169 2.22 -1.15 24.73
C ASN A 169 3.12 -1.68 25.87
N CYS A 170 3.34 -3.01 25.96
CA CYS A 170 4.04 -3.61 27.10
C CYS A 170 5.22 -4.52 26.70
N GLY A 171 5.46 -4.78 25.42
CA GLY A 171 6.56 -5.62 24.94
C GLY A 171 6.34 -7.13 25.07
N ALA A 172 5.19 -7.60 25.57
CA ALA A 172 4.89 -9.03 25.62
C ALA A 172 4.72 -9.60 24.21
N VAL A 173 5.00 -10.90 24.02
CA VAL A 173 4.72 -11.60 22.77
C VAL A 173 3.20 -11.68 22.59
N LEU A 174 2.71 -11.26 21.45
CA LEU A 174 1.28 -11.32 21.09
C LEU A 174 0.86 -12.76 20.79
N ILE A 175 -0.37 -13.09 21.15
CA ILE A 175 -1.01 -14.36 20.81
C ILE A 175 -1.90 -14.13 19.61
N HIS A 176 -1.65 -14.87 18.53
CA HIS A 176 -2.46 -14.85 17.31
C HIS A 176 -3.33 -16.10 17.23
N SER A 177 -4.59 -15.94 16.82
CA SER A 177 -5.57 -17.00 16.63
C SER A 177 -6.45 -16.71 15.42
N ASP A 178 -7.31 -17.63 15.05
CA ASP A 178 -8.32 -17.45 13.97
C ASP A 178 -9.33 -16.33 14.30
N GLN A 179 -9.43 -15.93 15.57
CA GLN A 179 -10.34 -14.88 16.03
C GLN A 179 -9.65 -13.50 16.12
N GLY A 180 -8.35 -13.42 15.77
CA GLY A 180 -7.56 -12.21 15.85
C GLY A 180 -6.35 -12.36 16.77
N TRP A 181 -5.89 -11.25 17.34
CA TRP A 181 -4.73 -11.21 18.23
C TRP A 181 -5.06 -10.52 19.57
N ASP A 182 -4.37 -10.94 20.61
CA ASP A 182 -4.44 -10.32 21.94
C ASP A 182 -3.08 -10.31 22.63
N CYS A 183 -2.94 -9.43 23.62
CA CYS A 183 -1.75 -9.32 24.43
C CYS A 183 -1.97 -9.99 25.80
N PRO A 184 -1.17 -11.02 26.17
CA PRO A 184 -1.29 -11.64 27.47
C PRO A 184 -0.76 -10.78 28.63
N GLY A 185 0.00 -9.70 28.32
CA GLY A 185 0.62 -8.82 29.31
C GLY A 185 -0.15 -7.52 29.58
N CYS A 186 -1.16 -7.18 28.77
CA CYS A 186 -2.00 -6.00 28.97
C CYS A 186 -3.36 -6.16 28.24
N GLU A 187 -4.21 -5.12 28.27
CA GLU A 187 -5.56 -5.18 27.68
C GLU A 187 -5.62 -4.93 26.16
N LEU A 188 -4.45 -4.74 25.52
CA LEU A 188 -4.41 -4.48 24.07
C LEU A 188 -4.81 -5.73 23.31
N ARG A 189 -5.83 -5.62 22.46
CA ARG A 189 -6.35 -6.70 21.64
C ARG A 189 -6.91 -6.17 20.34
N GLN A 190 -7.14 -7.06 19.38
CA GLN A 190 -7.83 -6.72 18.14
C GLN A 190 -9.25 -6.24 18.45
N PRO A 191 -9.64 -5.03 18.00
CA PRO A 191 -11.01 -4.58 18.14
C PRO A 191 -11.95 -5.32 17.20
N ALA A 192 -13.24 -5.35 17.53
CA ALA A 192 -14.27 -5.80 16.61
C ALA A 192 -14.28 -4.90 15.37
N ALA A 193 -14.35 -5.50 14.19
CA ALA A 193 -14.36 -4.76 12.95
C ALA A 193 -15.74 -4.16 12.65
N ASP A 194 -15.75 -2.92 12.16
CA ASP A 194 -16.95 -2.27 11.59
C ASP A 194 -17.12 -2.66 10.12
N TRP A 195 -16.01 -3.01 9.44
CA TRP A 195 -15.95 -3.39 8.04
C TRP A 195 -15.01 -4.58 7.82
N TRP A 196 -15.37 -5.46 6.86
CA TRP A 196 -14.50 -6.55 6.40
C TRP A 196 -14.82 -6.90 4.95
N VAL A 197 -14.03 -7.80 4.35
CA VAL A 197 -14.26 -8.32 3.00
C VAL A 197 -14.73 -9.77 3.09
N GLU A 198 -15.83 -10.08 2.39
CA GLU A 198 -16.28 -11.44 2.09
C GLU A 198 -16.39 -11.60 0.57
N ASP A 199 -15.61 -12.50 0.00
CA ASP A 199 -15.48 -12.70 -1.45
C ASP A 199 -15.11 -11.38 -2.15
N HIS A 200 -16.04 -10.78 -2.86
CA HIS A 200 -15.89 -9.49 -3.55
C HIS A 200 -16.78 -8.38 -2.93
N ASP A 201 -17.30 -8.58 -1.74
CA ASP A 201 -18.15 -7.59 -1.08
C ASP A 201 -17.45 -6.97 0.12
N ALA A 202 -17.51 -5.65 0.22
CA ALA A 202 -17.29 -4.96 1.49
C ALA A 202 -18.54 -5.11 2.35
N VAL A 203 -18.38 -5.63 3.55
CA VAL A 203 -19.47 -5.89 4.49
C VAL A 203 -19.32 -4.97 5.68
N GLU A 204 -20.39 -4.28 6.06
CA GLU A 204 -20.48 -3.43 7.24
C GLU A 204 -21.09 -4.21 8.42
N ALA A 205 -20.70 -3.89 9.64
CA ALA A 205 -21.23 -4.51 10.85
C ALA A 205 -22.77 -4.41 11.00
N SER A 206 -23.40 -3.45 10.33
CA SER A 206 -24.85 -3.35 10.18
C SER A 206 -25.49 -4.44 9.32
N GLY A 207 -24.68 -5.25 8.62
CA GLY A 207 -25.11 -6.27 7.66
C GLY A 207 -25.27 -5.76 6.23
N ARG A 208 -25.03 -4.47 5.96
CA ARG A 208 -25.02 -3.97 4.58
C ARG A 208 -23.84 -4.53 3.80
N ARG A 209 -24.09 -4.89 2.55
CA ARG A 209 -23.09 -5.44 1.63
C ARG A 209 -22.96 -4.55 0.41
N PHE A 210 -21.72 -4.36 -0.04
CA PHE A 210 -21.36 -3.50 -1.15
C PHE A 210 -20.43 -4.25 -2.09
N HIS A 211 -20.91 -4.62 -3.26
CA HIS A 211 -20.11 -5.33 -4.24
C HIS A 211 -18.98 -4.46 -4.78
N LEU A 212 -17.75 -4.98 -4.70
CA LEU A 212 -16.52 -4.30 -5.12
C LEU A 212 -16.09 -4.80 -6.50
N ASP A 213 -16.38 -4.04 -7.54
CA ASP A 213 -15.85 -4.28 -8.90
C ASP A 213 -14.43 -3.68 -9.01
N VAL A 214 -13.46 -4.28 -8.30
CA VAL A 214 -12.07 -3.82 -8.27
C VAL A 214 -11.30 -4.41 -9.43
N GLN A 215 -10.79 -3.55 -10.31
CA GLN A 215 -10.02 -3.95 -11.51
C GLN A 215 -8.53 -4.22 -11.19
N VAL A 216 -8.07 -3.87 -10.00
CA VAL A 216 -6.68 -4.06 -9.55
C VAL A 216 -6.54 -5.43 -8.92
N PRO A 217 -5.59 -6.29 -9.36
CA PRO A 217 -5.48 -7.66 -8.87
C PRO A 217 -5.05 -7.73 -7.41
N GLY A 218 -5.49 -8.81 -6.72
CA GLY A 218 -5.10 -9.14 -5.35
C GLY A 218 -6.18 -8.84 -4.31
N SER A 219 -6.41 -9.80 -3.40
CA SER A 219 -7.40 -9.68 -2.32
C SER A 219 -7.16 -8.50 -1.40
N PHE A 220 -5.89 -8.15 -1.16
CA PHE A 220 -5.52 -6.96 -0.39
C PHE A 220 -6.02 -5.65 -1.04
N ASN A 221 -6.27 -5.62 -2.36
CA ASN A 221 -6.86 -4.46 -3.02
C ASN A 221 -8.37 -4.36 -2.79
N LEU A 222 -9.06 -5.44 -2.52
CA LEU A 222 -10.44 -5.40 -2.02
C LEU A 222 -10.50 -4.73 -0.63
N THR A 223 -9.55 -5.06 0.24
CA THR A 223 -9.41 -4.41 1.55
C THR A 223 -9.04 -2.93 1.41
N ASN A 224 -8.10 -2.58 0.53
CA ASN A 224 -7.77 -1.18 0.23
C ASN A 224 -9.00 -0.40 -0.28
N ALA A 225 -9.82 -1.02 -1.13
CA ALA A 225 -11.06 -0.46 -1.63
C ALA A 225 -12.11 -0.31 -0.51
N THR A 226 -12.20 -1.28 0.41
CA THR A 226 -13.08 -1.20 1.59
C THR A 226 -12.69 -0.03 2.50
N CYS A 227 -11.41 0.17 2.78
CA CYS A 227 -10.92 1.33 3.54
C CYS A 227 -11.30 2.65 2.83
N ALA A 228 -11.13 2.72 1.50
CA ALA A 228 -11.48 3.88 0.71
C ALA A 228 -12.99 4.12 0.68
N LEU A 229 -13.81 3.07 0.59
CA LEU A 229 -15.28 3.15 0.62
C LEU A 229 -15.77 3.66 1.98
N ALA A 230 -15.28 3.10 3.09
CA ALA A 230 -15.63 3.53 4.43
C ALA A 230 -15.26 5.01 4.66
N ALA A 231 -14.08 5.43 4.20
CA ALA A 231 -13.64 6.82 4.26
C ALA A 231 -14.52 7.75 3.41
N ALA A 232 -14.85 7.37 2.18
CA ALA A 232 -15.71 8.16 1.29
C ALA A 232 -17.13 8.32 1.85
N ILE A 233 -17.74 7.25 2.37
CA ILE A 233 -19.04 7.28 3.02
C ILE A 233 -19.02 8.23 4.23
N HIS A 234 -17.97 8.16 5.05
CA HIS A 234 -17.82 9.08 6.19
C HIS A 234 -17.72 10.54 5.73
N MET A 235 -17.08 10.80 4.60
CA MET A 235 -17.05 12.14 3.97
C MET A 235 -18.39 12.55 3.32
N GLY A 236 -19.44 11.76 3.45
CA GLY A 236 -20.78 12.06 2.92
C GLY A 236 -20.97 11.70 1.45
N ILE A 237 -20.06 10.93 0.84
CA ILE A 237 -20.25 10.41 -0.50
C ILE A 237 -21.24 9.24 -0.45
N GLN A 238 -22.21 9.23 -1.37
CA GLN A 238 -23.17 8.12 -1.44
C GLN A 238 -22.45 6.83 -1.84
N PRO A 239 -22.81 5.68 -1.23
CA PRO A 239 -22.11 4.41 -1.50
C PRO A 239 -22.08 4.03 -2.98
N GLU A 240 -23.16 4.26 -3.72
CA GLU A 240 -23.28 3.94 -5.14
C GLU A 240 -22.30 4.77 -5.99
N ASP A 241 -22.13 6.05 -5.65
CA ASP A 241 -21.18 6.93 -6.31
C ASP A 241 -19.75 6.51 -5.99
N ALA A 242 -19.46 6.21 -4.71
CA ALA A 242 -18.16 5.75 -4.28
C ALA A 242 -17.75 4.45 -4.99
N LEU A 243 -18.63 3.46 -5.05
CA LEU A 243 -18.40 2.18 -5.74
C LEU A 243 -18.17 2.38 -7.25
N ARG A 244 -18.99 3.23 -7.89
CA ARG A 244 -18.80 3.57 -9.30
C ARG A 244 -17.44 4.20 -9.55
N GLY A 245 -16.99 5.09 -8.66
CA GLY A 245 -15.67 5.70 -8.74
C GLY A 245 -14.54 4.64 -8.58
N ILE A 246 -14.62 3.83 -7.55
CA ILE A 246 -13.63 2.76 -7.27
C ILE A 246 -13.46 1.83 -8.47
N ALA A 247 -14.55 1.42 -9.12
CA ALA A 247 -14.54 0.53 -10.29
C ALA A 247 -13.78 1.11 -11.51
N THR A 248 -13.54 2.43 -11.57
CA THR A 248 -12.78 3.05 -12.66
C THR A 248 -11.26 2.89 -12.53
N VAL A 249 -10.76 2.52 -11.35
CA VAL A 249 -9.31 2.46 -11.07
C VAL A 249 -8.72 1.16 -11.57
N LYS A 250 -7.88 1.23 -12.63
CA LYS A 250 -7.29 0.04 -13.27
C LYS A 250 -5.82 -0.19 -12.93
N SER A 251 -5.02 0.88 -12.87
CA SER A 251 -3.56 0.79 -12.68
C SER A 251 -3.04 1.98 -11.86
N PRO A 252 -3.19 1.94 -10.53
CA PRO A 252 -2.75 3.04 -9.66
C PRO A 252 -1.26 3.32 -9.84
N ALA A 253 -0.90 4.54 -10.27
CA ALA A 253 0.48 4.95 -10.54
C ALA A 253 1.29 3.95 -11.40
N GLY A 254 0.61 3.22 -12.30
CA GLY A 254 1.23 2.23 -13.19
C GLY A 254 1.78 0.98 -12.50
N ARG A 255 1.36 0.66 -11.27
CA ARG A 255 1.90 -0.47 -10.48
C ARG A 255 1.51 -1.84 -11.00
N TYR A 256 0.48 -1.92 -11.82
CA TYR A 256 0.00 -3.13 -12.49
C TYR A 256 -0.09 -2.82 -13.98
N ALA A 257 0.86 -3.29 -14.75
CA ALA A 257 0.93 -2.97 -16.16
C ALA A 257 1.23 -4.21 -16.98
N THR A 258 0.59 -4.33 -18.14
CA THR A 258 0.93 -5.33 -19.15
C THR A 258 1.57 -4.63 -20.34
N CYS A 259 2.73 -5.08 -20.78
CA CYS A 259 3.48 -4.52 -21.90
C CYS A 259 4.28 -5.60 -22.63
N THR A 260 4.92 -5.24 -23.72
CA THR A 260 5.85 -6.12 -24.41
C THR A 260 7.27 -5.57 -24.27
N ILE A 261 8.20 -6.40 -23.77
CA ILE A 261 9.60 -6.06 -23.59
C ILE A 261 10.44 -7.13 -24.28
N SER A 262 11.37 -6.72 -25.14
CA SER A 262 12.27 -7.63 -25.89
C SER A 262 11.54 -8.78 -26.60
N GLY A 263 10.31 -8.51 -27.09
CA GLY A 263 9.46 -9.49 -27.76
C GLY A 263 8.61 -10.36 -26.82
N THR A 264 8.78 -10.29 -25.52
CA THR A 264 8.01 -11.06 -24.53
C THR A 264 6.89 -10.21 -23.94
N ARG A 265 5.66 -10.74 -23.92
CA ARG A 265 4.53 -10.09 -23.25
C ARG A 265 4.64 -10.32 -21.74
N CYS A 266 4.66 -9.23 -20.99
CA CYS A 266 4.92 -9.22 -19.55
C CYS A 266 3.78 -8.60 -18.77
N ARG A 267 3.49 -9.13 -17.58
CA ARG A 267 2.72 -8.48 -16.52
C ARG A 267 3.66 -8.02 -15.42
N LEU A 268 3.78 -6.71 -15.25
CA LEU A 268 4.69 -6.09 -14.28
C LEU A 268 3.98 -5.91 -12.94
N LEU A 269 4.60 -6.41 -11.87
CA LEU A 269 4.14 -6.30 -10.50
C LEU A 269 5.24 -5.62 -9.66
N LEU A 270 4.84 -4.64 -8.84
CA LEU A 270 5.74 -3.92 -7.92
C LEU A 270 5.54 -4.38 -6.49
N SER A 271 6.62 -4.82 -5.84
CA SER A 271 6.67 -5.04 -4.40
C SER A 271 8.01 -4.61 -3.83
N LYS A 272 8.03 -3.94 -2.66
CA LYS A 272 9.22 -3.29 -2.11
C LYS A 272 9.80 -4.01 -0.91
N ASN A 273 8.99 -4.74 -0.14
CA ASN A 273 9.31 -5.27 1.17
C ASN A 273 8.67 -6.66 1.38
N PRO A 274 9.01 -7.41 2.44
CA PRO A 274 8.50 -8.76 2.67
C PRO A 274 6.98 -8.86 2.63
N ALA A 275 6.28 -7.94 3.30
CA ALA A 275 4.82 -7.92 3.33
C ALA A 275 4.23 -7.80 1.91
N GLY A 276 4.78 -6.89 1.09
CA GLY A 276 4.37 -6.75 -0.31
C GLY A 276 4.66 -7.99 -1.15
N TRP A 277 5.81 -8.65 -0.94
CA TRP A 277 6.17 -9.88 -1.64
C TRP A 277 5.24 -11.04 -1.25
N THR A 278 4.93 -11.20 0.04
CA THR A 278 3.98 -12.21 0.54
C THR A 278 2.60 -12.08 -0.10
N GLU A 279 2.14 -10.85 -0.36
CA GLU A 279 0.87 -10.59 -1.04
C GLU A 279 0.96 -10.74 -2.57
N SER A 280 2.12 -10.47 -3.18
CA SER A 280 2.25 -10.42 -4.64
C SER A 280 2.68 -11.74 -5.27
N LEU A 281 3.48 -12.56 -4.60
CA LEU A 281 3.93 -13.86 -5.11
C LEU A 281 2.77 -14.79 -5.48
N PRO A 282 1.71 -14.92 -4.64
CA PRO A 282 0.56 -15.75 -4.99
C PRO A 282 -0.25 -15.27 -6.21
N LEU A 283 -0.07 -14.01 -6.62
CA LEU A 283 -0.72 -13.49 -7.84
C LEU A 283 -0.01 -13.95 -9.11
N THR A 284 1.22 -14.43 -9.00
CA THR A 284 2.03 -14.86 -10.14
C THR A 284 1.64 -16.27 -10.57
N THR A 285 1.40 -16.46 -11.85
CA THR A 285 0.95 -17.73 -12.43
C THR A 285 1.88 -18.27 -13.52
N SER A 286 2.74 -17.44 -14.09
CA SER A 286 3.62 -17.85 -15.20
C SER A 286 4.72 -18.83 -14.75
N ASN A 287 5.12 -19.72 -15.64
CA ASN A 287 6.29 -20.57 -15.47
C ASN A 287 7.06 -20.64 -16.81
N PRO A 288 8.24 -20.02 -16.89
CA PRO A 288 9.03 -19.36 -15.84
C PRO A 288 8.43 -18.07 -15.27
N LEU A 289 8.86 -17.72 -14.06
CA LEU A 289 8.61 -16.44 -13.37
C LEU A 289 9.89 -15.60 -13.41
N VAL A 290 9.78 -14.29 -13.61
CA VAL A 290 10.92 -13.36 -13.51
C VAL A 290 10.83 -12.58 -12.19
N LEU A 291 11.88 -12.66 -11.38
CA LEU A 291 12.01 -11.89 -10.15
C LEU A 291 13.21 -10.94 -10.28
N ALA A 292 12.99 -9.63 -10.08
CA ALA A 292 14.04 -8.63 -10.29
C ALA A 292 14.27 -7.76 -9.05
N ILE A 293 15.50 -7.79 -8.51
CA ILE A 293 15.89 -7.12 -7.27
C ILE A 293 16.98 -6.09 -7.53
N ASP A 294 16.82 -4.91 -6.94
CA ASP A 294 17.86 -3.89 -6.82
C ASP A 294 17.94 -3.42 -5.35
N ALA A 295 19.06 -2.81 -4.95
CA ALA A 295 19.32 -2.32 -3.61
C ALA A 295 19.92 -0.90 -3.63
N VAL A 296 19.46 -0.08 -4.56
CA VAL A 296 19.81 1.35 -4.56
C VAL A 296 18.95 2.09 -3.53
N ALA A 297 19.29 3.37 -3.33
CA ALA A 297 18.61 4.19 -2.32
C ALA A 297 17.07 4.22 -2.40
N ALA A 298 16.48 3.98 -3.58
CA ALA A 298 15.02 3.95 -3.74
C ALA A 298 14.38 2.60 -3.36
N ASP A 299 15.17 1.52 -3.35
CA ASP A 299 14.72 0.15 -3.03
C ASP A 299 15.03 -0.26 -1.58
N GLY A 300 15.89 0.51 -0.88
CA GLY A 300 16.53 0.10 0.37
C GLY A 300 17.83 -0.65 0.12
N LYS A 301 18.87 -0.33 0.88
CA LYS A 301 20.21 -0.92 0.68
C LYS A 301 20.35 -2.32 1.26
N ASP A 302 19.59 -2.61 2.29
CA ASP A 302 19.57 -3.90 2.95
C ASP A 302 18.65 -4.86 2.20
N VAL A 303 19.20 -5.99 1.76
CA VAL A 303 18.47 -7.08 1.09
C VAL A 303 18.24 -8.29 1.99
N SER A 304 18.59 -8.22 3.27
CA SER A 304 18.37 -9.32 4.23
C SER A 304 16.91 -9.72 4.35
N TRP A 305 16.00 -8.80 4.04
CA TRP A 305 14.56 -9.05 4.01
C TRP A 305 14.14 -10.15 3.01
N LEU A 306 14.98 -10.50 2.04
CA LEU A 306 14.73 -11.64 1.15
C LEU A 306 14.55 -12.95 1.93
N TRP A 307 15.15 -13.06 3.11
CA TRP A 307 15.04 -14.23 3.97
C TRP A 307 13.71 -14.32 4.73
N ASP A 308 12.97 -13.24 4.80
CA ASP A 308 11.65 -13.18 5.43
C ASP A 308 10.52 -13.61 4.47
N VAL A 309 10.82 -13.74 3.16
CA VAL A 309 9.83 -14.11 2.14
C VAL A 309 9.79 -15.62 1.98
N ASP A 310 8.58 -16.19 1.98
CA ASP A 310 8.31 -17.60 1.71
C ASP A 310 8.39 -17.88 0.20
N TYR A 311 9.61 -18.16 -0.30
CA TYR A 311 9.82 -18.58 -1.69
C TYR A 311 9.55 -20.07 -1.90
N GLU A 312 9.44 -20.86 -0.85
CA GLU A 312 9.12 -22.30 -0.87
C GLU A 312 7.78 -22.56 -1.60
N GLN A 313 6.88 -21.59 -1.59
CA GLN A 313 5.63 -21.62 -2.36
C GLN A 313 5.82 -21.68 -3.89
N LEU A 314 7.04 -21.37 -4.39
CA LEU A 314 7.39 -21.46 -5.80
C LEU A 314 7.91 -22.85 -6.22
N ALA A 315 7.83 -23.84 -5.34
CA ALA A 315 8.25 -25.22 -5.64
C ALA A 315 7.62 -25.71 -6.97
N GLY A 316 8.44 -26.31 -7.82
CA GLY A 316 8.04 -26.80 -9.15
C GLY A 316 7.94 -25.75 -10.25
N ARG A 317 8.27 -24.48 -9.95
CA ARG A 317 8.39 -23.41 -10.95
C ARG A 317 9.87 -23.09 -11.20
N THR A 318 10.18 -22.63 -12.40
CA THR A 318 11.51 -22.09 -12.75
C THR A 318 11.51 -20.58 -12.58
N VAL A 319 12.50 -20.02 -11.88
CA VAL A 319 12.64 -18.58 -11.65
C VAL A 319 13.84 -18.03 -12.40
N ILE A 320 13.66 -16.92 -13.12
CA ILE A 320 14.74 -16.12 -13.66
C ILE A 320 15.03 -15.00 -12.67
N CYS A 321 16.21 -15.05 -12.01
CA CYS A 321 16.69 -14.01 -11.13
C CYS A 321 17.32 -12.89 -11.95
N ALA A 322 16.80 -11.66 -11.83
CA ALA A 322 17.27 -10.51 -12.60
C ALA A 322 17.57 -9.29 -11.71
N GLY A 323 18.20 -8.29 -12.30
CA GLY A 323 18.61 -7.07 -11.59
C GLY A 323 19.98 -7.21 -10.90
N PRO A 324 20.52 -6.08 -10.37
CA PRO A 324 21.85 -6.03 -9.77
C PRO A 324 22.05 -6.92 -8.54
N ARG A 325 20.95 -7.34 -7.88
CA ARG A 325 20.96 -8.22 -6.71
C ARG A 325 20.42 -9.63 -7.02
N ALA A 326 20.48 -10.04 -8.29
CA ALA A 326 20.02 -11.35 -8.73
C ALA A 326 20.76 -12.52 -8.04
N LEU A 327 22.03 -12.35 -7.70
CA LEU A 327 22.81 -13.38 -6.98
C LEU A 327 22.34 -13.56 -5.54
N ASP A 328 21.98 -12.47 -4.83
CA ASP A 328 21.43 -12.58 -3.47
C ASP A 328 20.10 -13.35 -3.49
N LEU A 329 19.25 -13.04 -4.46
CA LEU A 329 17.99 -13.76 -4.66
C LEU A 329 18.24 -15.24 -5.01
N ALA A 330 19.19 -15.53 -5.90
CA ALA A 330 19.54 -16.90 -6.29
C ALA A 330 19.99 -17.74 -5.09
N VAL A 331 20.80 -17.18 -4.19
CA VAL A 331 21.19 -17.85 -2.94
C VAL A 331 19.95 -18.18 -2.10
N ARG A 332 19.01 -17.23 -1.94
CA ARG A 332 17.78 -17.48 -1.18
C ARG A 332 16.91 -18.55 -1.83
N LEU A 333 16.77 -18.53 -3.16
CA LEU A 333 15.99 -19.54 -3.89
C LEU A 333 16.64 -20.93 -3.82
N GLN A 334 17.98 -21.01 -3.78
CA GLN A 334 18.68 -22.27 -3.56
C GLN A 334 18.33 -22.89 -2.22
N TYR A 335 18.24 -22.09 -1.15
CA TYR A 335 17.80 -22.57 0.17
C TYR A 335 16.31 -22.92 0.22
N ALA A 336 15.49 -22.32 -0.66
CA ALA A 336 14.08 -22.68 -0.83
C ALA A 336 13.85 -23.87 -1.76
N GLU A 337 14.94 -24.49 -2.29
CA GLU A 337 14.89 -25.60 -3.25
C GLU A 337 14.09 -25.26 -4.52
N VAL A 338 14.08 -23.98 -4.94
CA VAL A 338 13.41 -23.50 -6.14
C VAL A 338 14.37 -23.50 -7.31
N GLU A 339 13.98 -24.12 -8.44
CA GLU A 339 14.75 -24.12 -9.67
C GLU A 339 14.92 -22.69 -10.19
N HIS A 340 16.18 -22.25 -10.43
CA HIS A 340 16.42 -20.89 -10.86
C HIS A 340 17.65 -20.76 -11.76
N ILE A 341 17.66 -19.67 -12.52
CA ILE A 341 18.84 -19.21 -13.30
C ILE A 341 19.05 -17.72 -13.02
N VAL A 342 20.28 -17.26 -13.22
CA VAL A 342 20.65 -15.85 -13.04
C VAL A 342 20.90 -15.20 -14.39
N ILE A 343 20.15 -14.13 -14.69
CA ILE A 343 20.33 -13.26 -15.84
C ILE A 343 20.15 -11.82 -15.34
N GLU A 344 21.24 -11.16 -14.95
CA GLU A 344 21.18 -9.84 -14.28
C GLU A 344 20.56 -8.75 -15.15
N ASP A 345 20.84 -8.74 -16.47
CA ASP A 345 20.25 -7.74 -17.37
C ASP A 345 18.78 -8.01 -17.64
N LEU A 346 17.93 -7.02 -17.39
CA LEU A 346 16.48 -7.13 -17.51
C LEU A 346 16.02 -7.44 -18.96
N SER A 347 16.67 -6.85 -19.96
CA SER A 347 16.32 -7.07 -21.36
C SER A 347 16.71 -8.47 -21.81
N GLN A 348 17.88 -8.95 -21.37
CA GLN A 348 18.33 -10.33 -21.62
C GLN A 348 17.47 -11.36 -20.91
N ALA A 349 17.08 -11.09 -19.65
CA ALA A 349 16.17 -11.95 -18.90
C ALA A 349 14.84 -12.13 -19.64
N LEU A 350 14.29 -11.05 -20.20
CA LEU A 350 13.01 -11.06 -20.93
C LEU A 350 13.14 -11.49 -22.41
N SER A 351 14.35 -11.64 -22.93
CA SER A 351 14.62 -12.29 -24.24
C SER A 351 15.14 -13.72 -24.11
N SER A 352 15.17 -14.27 -22.90
CA SER A 352 15.67 -15.61 -22.63
C SER A 352 14.91 -16.67 -23.46
N PRO A 353 15.61 -17.61 -24.08
CA PRO A 353 15.00 -18.75 -24.78
C PRO A 353 14.04 -19.57 -23.89
N LEU A 354 14.22 -19.55 -22.58
CA LEU A 354 13.31 -20.22 -21.63
C LEU A 354 11.89 -19.67 -21.63
N LEU A 355 11.69 -18.43 -22.08
CA LEU A 355 10.38 -17.78 -22.18
C LEU A 355 9.69 -18.06 -23.54
N ALA A 356 10.41 -18.63 -24.51
CA ALA A 356 9.87 -18.88 -25.84
C ALA A 356 8.70 -19.87 -25.78
N GLY A 357 7.54 -19.46 -26.30
CA GLY A 357 6.32 -20.27 -26.30
C GLY A 357 5.68 -20.48 -24.92
N LYS A 358 6.09 -19.72 -23.90
CA LYS A 358 5.57 -19.82 -22.52
C LYS A 358 4.56 -18.72 -22.16
N TRP A 359 4.18 -17.88 -23.10
CA TRP A 359 3.25 -16.78 -22.93
C TRP A 359 2.36 -16.58 -24.16
N ASP A 360 1.21 -15.94 -23.95
CA ASP A 360 0.29 -15.49 -24.99
C ASP A 360 -0.34 -14.13 -24.59
N ALA A 361 -1.44 -13.74 -25.25
CA ALA A 361 -2.12 -12.48 -24.97
C ALA A 361 -2.84 -12.47 -23.61
N GLU A 362 -3.33 -13.63 -23.17
CA GLU A 362 -4.11 -13.80 -21.94
C GLU A 362 -3.21 -14.22 -20.76
N HIS A 363 -2.11 -14.93 -21.04
CA HIS A 363 -1.16 -15.45 -20.06
C HIS A 363 0.24 -14.86 -20.25
N PRO A 364 0.46 -13.59 -19.86
CA PRO A 364 1.78 -12.95 -19.96
C PRO A 364 2.77 -13.57 -18.96
N ILE A 365 4.07 -13.36 -19.19
CA ILE A 365 5.10 -13.67 -18.19
C ILE A 365 4.97 -12.68 -17.02
N ASP A 366 4.88 -13.20 -15.82
CA ASP A 366 4.90 -12.39 -14.62
C ASP A 366 6.32 -11.90 -14.31
N VAL A 367 6.42 -10.62 -14.01
CA VAL A 367 7.66 -9.96 -13.58
C VAL A 367 7.38 -9.24 -12.27
N LEU A 368 7.79 -9.84 -11.16
CA LEU A 368 7.69 -9.21 -9.84
C LEU A 368 9.04 -8.56 -9.51
N SER A 369 9.02 -7.29 -9.13
CA SER A 369 10.27 -6.55 -8.94
C SER A 369 10.19 -5.47 -7.85
N THR A 370 11.37 -5.09 -7.32
CA THR A 370 11.54 -3.90 -6.50
C THR A 370 11.40 -2.63 -7.36
N TYR A 371 11.42 -1.46 -6.73
CA TYR A 371 11.03 -0.19 -7.37
C TYR A 371 11.92 0.20 -8.56
N THR A 372 13.24 0.14 -8.41
CA THR A 372 14.16 0.58 -9.48
C THR A 372 14.10 -0.32 -10.73
N PRO A 373 14.14 -1.67 -10.62
CA PRO A 373 13.89 -2.54 -11.76
C PRO A 373 12.52 -2.31 -12.37
N PHE A 374 11.47 -2.12 -11.55
CA PHE A 374 10.13 -1.84 -12.04
C PHE A 374 10.08 -0.58 -12.93
N GLN A 375 10.71 0.52 -12.52
CA GLN A 375 10.78 1.72 -13.34
C GLN A 375 11.59 1.52 -14.64
N LYS A 376 12.66 0.72 -14.59
CA LYS A 376 13.41 0.35 -15.79
C LYS A 376 12.56 -0.47 -16.76
N LEU A 377 11.83 -1.47 -16.24
CA LEU A 377 10.89 -2.31 -17.02
C LEU A 377 9.78 -1.48 -17.66
N ARG A 378 9.18 -0.55 -16.93
CA ARG A 378 8.17 0.36 -17.50
C ARG A 378 8.71 1.14 -18.70
N ARG A 379 9.93 1.71 -18.59
CA ARG A 379 10.57 2.42 -19.70
C ARG A 379 10.85 1.51 -20.89
N LEU A 380 11.36 0.30 -20.64
CA LEU A 380 11.58 -0.70 -21.69
C LEU A 380 10.28 -1.11 -22.38
N GLY A 381 9.17 -1.13 -21.66
CA GLY A 381 7.81 -1.42 -22.17
C GLY A 381 7.06 -0.23 -22.75
N GLY A 382 7.69 0.96 -22.81
CA GLY A 382 7.06 2.17 -23.37
C GLY A 382 5.92 2.73 -22.51
N LEU A 383 5.94 2.49 -21.18
CA LEU A 383 4.90 2.92 -20.24
C LEU A 383 5.30 4.15 -19.39
N ALA A 384 6.47 4.72 -19.65
CA ALA A 384 7.01 5.89 -18.91
C ALA A 384 6.80 7.17 -19.68
#